data_0f72e0dbe90db4b2720de20c5efb5cbe
#
_entry.id   0f72e0dbe90db4b2720de20c5efb5cbe
#
_cell.length_a   1.000
_cell.length_b   1.000
_cell.length_c   1.000
_cell.angle_alpha   90.00
_cell.angle_beta   90.00
_cell.angle_gamma   90.00
#
_symmetry.space_group_name_H-M   'P 1'
#
loop_
_entity.id
_entity.type
_entity.pdbx_description
1 polymer ?
#
loop_
_entity_poly.entity_id
_entity_poly.type
_entity_poly.pdbx_seq_one_letter_code
_entity_poly.pdbx_strand_id
1 'polypeptide(L)'
;MPAPKIISSLSELSTAYNAVICDVWGVLHNGETPFAGADEALLAFRQAGGKVLLLSNAPRPAATVQARLDEIGVRGDAYDGILTSGDAARSLLEERGALGQTCFHLGPDKDADLIAGIDIEFCDMEAADFILFSGLYDDSVETPDDYKHAIAKWLALGKQLVCANPDRLVQVGDKVIYCSGAVAEVYENSGGEVIWLGKPYPAVYQRAQSILAQMLGVDTPDVRALAIGDGPKTDMPGAANAGIDALFITGGLAGAMGRAMETPEEIAKVLAEENTYAAFAQRHLAW
;
A
#
# COMPACT_ATOMS: atom_id res chain seq x y z
N MET A 1 -8.59 19.70 -11.80
CA MET A 1 -9.44 18.77 -11.04
C MET A 1 -10.09 19.54 -9.90
N PRO A 2 -11.26 19.13 -9.37
CA PRO A 2 -11.88 19.86 -8.27
C PRO A 2 -11.00 19.80 -7.02
N ALA A 3 -11.04 20.85 -6.20
CA ALA A 3 -10.40 20.85 -4.90
C ALA A 3 -11.18 19.95 -3.92
N PRO A 4 -10.51 19.21 -3.03
CA PRO A 4 -11.19 18.34 -2.07
C PRO A 4 -11.96 19.15 -1.02
N LYS A 5 -13.06 18.60 -0.51
CA LYS A 5 -13.72 19.14 0.67
C LYS A 5 -12.90 18.78 1.91
N ILE A 6 -12.41 19.77 2.63
CA ILE A 6 -11.79 19.53 3.94
C ILE A 6 -12.89 19.16 4.95
N ILE A 7 -12.72 18.04 5.64
CA ILE A 7 -13.61 17.58 6.71
C ILE A 7 -12.85 17.61 8.05
N SER A 8 -13.60 17.81 9.12
CA SER A 8 -13.06 17.78 10.50
C SER A 8 -13.13 16.38 11.12
N SER A 9 -14.05 15.55 10.63
CA SER A 9 -14.40 14.26 11.23
C SER A 9 -14.84 13.26 10.18
N LEU A 10 -14.39 11.99 10.28
CA LEU A 10 -14.87 10.88 9.46
C LEU A 10 -16.36 10.64 9.66
N SER A 11 -16.93 11.05 10.83
CA SER A 11 -18.35 10.94 11.11
C SER A 11 -19.24 11.69 10.11
N GLU A 12 -18.73 12.76 9.47
CA GLU A 12 -19.44 13.49 8.41
C GLU A 12 -19.77 12.59 7.20
N LEU A 13 -19.05 11.49 7.04
CA LEU A 13 -19.14 10.58 5.90
C LEU A 13 -19.80 9.23 6.26
N SER A 14 -19.99 8.94 7.54
CA SER A 14 -20.41 7.62 8.04
C SER A 14 -21.75 7.11 7.53
N THR A 15 -22.65 7.99 7.09
CA THR A 15 -23.95 7.62 6.51
C THR A 15 -23.90 7.41 5.00
N ALA A 16 -22.91 7.99 4.32
CA ALA A 16 -22.75 7.87 2.88
C ALA A 16 -22.06 6.57 2.46
N TYR A 17 -21.12 6.10 3.29
CA TYR A 17 -20.32 4.92 3.04
C TYR A 17 -20.63 3.82 4.07
N ASN A 18 -20.63 2.55 3.61
CA ASN A 18 -20.83 1.38 4.47
C ASN A 18 -19.52 0.60 4.68
N ALA A 19 -18.45 1.00 4.00
CA ALA A 19 -17.12 0.38 4.10
C ALA A 19 -16.01 1.42 3.98
N VAL A 20 -14.86 1.11 4.58
CA VAL A 20 -13.60 1.85 4.46
C VAL A 20 -12.51 0.91 4.00
N ILE A 21 -11.74 1.33 2.99
CA ILE A 21 -10.45 0.76 2.61
C ILE A 21 -9.39 1.75 3.12
N CYS A 22 -8.70 1.40 4.19
CA CYS A 22 -7.79 2.32 4.88
C CYS A 22 -6.34 1.89 4.67
N ASP A 23 -5.50 2.82 4.22
CA ASP A 23 -4.06 2.63 4.29
C ASP A 23 -3.60 2.49 5.75
N VAL A 24 -2.43 1.88 5.92
CA VAL A 24 -1.84 1.58 7.22
C VAL A 24 -0.76 2.59 7.55
N TRP A 25 0.27 2.63 6.73
CA TRP A 25 1.43 3.48 6.93
C TRP A 25 1.13 4.93 6.50
N GLY A 26 1.43 5.91 7.34
CA GLY A 26 1.10 7.31 7.07
C GLY A 26 -0.33 7.72 7.47
N VAL A 27 -1.21 6.73 7.76
CA VAL A 27 -2.58 6.95 8.24
C VAL A 27 -2.77 6.49 9.68
N LEU A 28 -2.35 5.27 10.02
CA LEU A 28 -2.48 4.71 11.38
C LEU A 28 -1.21 4.90 12.21
N HIS A 29 -0.04 4.87 11.57
CA HIS A 29 1.26 5.02 12.24
C HIS A 29 2.34 5.56 11.28
N ASN A 30 3.46 6.01 11.85
CA ASN A 30 4.65 6.46 11.11
C ASN A 30 5.78 5.41 11.07
N GLY A 31 5.48 4.15 11.38
CA GLY A 31 6.45 3.06 11.47
C GLY A 31 6.99 2.82 12.89
N GLU A 32 6.94 3.80 13.76
CA GLU A 32 7.42 3.73 15.16
C GLU A 32 6.30 3.93 16.17
N THR A 33 5.42 4.87 15.92
CA THR A 33 4.33 5.27 16.84
C THR A 33 3.00 5.39 16.10
N PRO A 34 1.87 5.07 16.77
CA PRO A 34 0.55 5.28 16.20
C PRO A 34 0.22 6.78 16.13
N PHE A 35 -0.59 7.17 15.15
CA PHE A 35 -1.17 8.51 15.12
C PHE A 35 -2.39 8.56 16.05
N ALA A 36 -2.38 9.56 16.94
CA ALA A 36 -3.43 9.72 17.93
C ALA A 36 -4.81 9.89 17.28
N GLY A 37 -5.79 9.11 17.71
CA GLY A 37 -7.17 9.20 17.25
C GLY A 37 -7.48 8.43 15.96
N ALA A 38 -6.48 7.91 15.25
CA ALA A 38 -6.71 7.28 13.95
C ALA A 38 -7.44 5.92 14.08
N ASP A 39 -7.01 5.08 14.99
CA ASP A 39 -7.66 3.79 15.27
C ASP A 39 -8.99 3.95 15.99
N GLU A 40 -9.12 4.95 16.88
CA GLU A 40 -10.41 5.32 17.46
C GLU A 40 -11.43 5.77 16.41
N ALA A 41 -11.00 6.50 15.37
CA ALA A 41 -11.87 6.90 14.28
C ALA A 41 -12.39 5.71 13.47
N LEU A 42 -11.53 4.74 13.17
CA LEU A 42 -11.94 3.50 12.51
C LEU A 42 -12.87 2.66 13.40
N LEU A 43 -12.57 2.55 14.69
CA LEU A 43 -13.43 1.86 15.64
C LEU A 43 -14.82 2.49 15.69
N ALA A 44 -14.91 3.81 15.75
CA ALA A 44 -16.18 4.53 15.77
C ALA A 44 -16.97 4.31 14.47
N PHE A 45 -16.31 4.29 13.30
CA PHE A 45 -16.95 3.95 12.03
C PHE A 45 -17.51 2.52 12.04
N ARG A 46 -16.79 1.54 12.60
CA ARG A 46 -17.29 0.17 12.79
C ARG A 46 -18.48 0.10 13.75
N GLN A 47 -18.42 0.83 14.85
CA GLN A 47 -19.53 0.93 15.82
C GLN A 47 -20.78 1.57 15.21
N ALA A 48 -20.62 2.44 14.22
CA ALA A 48 -21.72 2.99 13.44
C ALA A 48 -22.29 2.00 12.39
N GLY A 49 -21.77 0.77 12.33
CA GLY A 49 -22.23 -0.31 11.45
C GLY A 49 -21.44 -0.49 10.17
N GLY A 50 -20.37 0.26 9.96
CA GLY A 50 -19.48 0.14 8.81
C GLY A 50 -18.48 -1.02 8.93
N LYS A 51 -17.83 -1.36 7.83
CA LYS A 51 -16.72 -2.32 7.77
C LYS A 51 -15.42 -1.64 7.43
N VAL A 52 -14.32 -2.07 8.04
CA VAL A 52 -12.99 -1.52 7.83
C VAL A 52 -12.04 -2.61 7.37
N LEU A 53 -11.49 -2.45 6.17
CA LEU A 53 -10.41 -3.27 5.62
C LEU A 53 -9.16 -2.41 5.52
N LEU A 54 -8.09 -2.83 6.19
CA LEU A 54 -6.78 -2.22 6.02
C LEU A 54 -6.16 -2.70 4.71
N LEU A 55 -5.55 -1.80 3.95
CA LEU A 55 -4.89 -2.08 2.68
C LEU A 55 -3.46 -1.54 2.69
N SER A 56 -2.48 -2.45 2.74
CA SER A 56 -1.07 -2.11 2.86
C SER A 56 -0.24 -2.56 1.66
N ASN A 57 0.69 -1.72 1.23
CA ASN A 57 1.72 -2.08 0.25
C ASN A 57 2.91 -2.84 0.88
N ALA A 58 2.86 -3.13 2.18
CA ALA A 58 3.90 -3.90 2.85
C ALA A 58 4.10 -5.27 2.17
N PRO A 59 5.35 -5.67 1.87
CA PRO A 59 5.69 -6.94 1.23
C PRO A 59 5.70 -8.08 2.27
N ARG A 60 4.70 -8.12 3.14
CA ARG A 60 4.59 -9.08 4.26
C ARG A 60 3.19 -9.63 4.37
N PRO A 61 3.02 -10.88 4.84
CA PRO A 61 1.71 -11.44 5.13
C PRO A 61 0.89 -10.57 6.09
N ALA A 62 -0.43 -10.58 5.94
CA ALA A 62 -1.35 -9.84 6.82
C ALA A 62 -1.13 -10.14 8.31
N ALA A 63 -0.81 -11.39 8.67
CA ALA A 63 -0.52 -11.77 10.05
C ALA A 63 0.72 -11.05 10.62
N THR A 64 1.77 -10.86 9.82
CA THR A 64 2.98 -10.12 10.23
C THR A 64 2.69 -8.63 10.37
N VAL A 65 1.89 -8.06 9.46
CA VAL A 65 1.45 -6.66 9.56
C VAL A 65 0.61 -6.47 10.82
N GLN A 66 -0.32 -7.38 11.11
CA GLN A 66 -1.13 -7.36 12.33
C GLN A 66 -0.26 -7.39 13.60
N ALA A 67 0.68 -8.32 13.68
CA ALA A 67 1.59 -8.40 14.84
C ALA A 67 2.37 -7.09 15.03
N ARG A 68 2.80 -6.45 13.96
CA ARG A 68 3.46 -5.14 14.03
C ARG A 68 2.54 -4.03 14.50
N LEU A 69 1.27 -4.01 14.06
CA LEU A 69 0.28 -3.05 14.54
C LEU A 69 0.02 -3.20 16.03
N ASP A 70 -0.07 -4.45 16.53
CA ASP A 70 -0.24 -4.74 17.95
C ASP A 70 0.97 -4.25 18.77
N GLU A 71 2.21 -4.45 18.28
CA GLU A 71 3.45 -3.96 18.91
C GLU A 71 3.51 -2.43 18.99
N ILE A 72 3.06 -1.73 17.93
CA ILE A 72 3.01 -0.26 17.87
C ILE A 72 1.91 0.29 18.79
N GLY A 73 0.90 -0.53 19.13
CA GLY A 73 -0.21 -0.16 19.99
C GLY A 73 -1.46 0.31 19.23
N VAL A 74 -1.57 -0.01 17.93
CA VAL A 74 -2.82 0.17 17.16
C VAL A 74 -3.85 -0.86 17.61
N ARG A 75 -5.07 -0.43 17.87
CA ARG A 75 -6.16 -1.29 18.37
C ARG A 75 -6.58 -2.34 17.35
N GLY A 76 -6.54 -3.62 17.71
CA GLY A 76 -6.98 -4.72 16.86
C GLY A 76 -8.50 -4.77 16.60
N ASP A 77 -9.30 -4.06 17.42
CA ASP A 77 -10.74 -3.91 17.22
C ASP A 77 -11.13 -2.72 16.32
N ALA A 78 -10.15 -1.98 15.78
CA ALA A 78 -10.37 -0.86 14.88
C ALA A 78 -10.68 -1.29 13.43
N TYR A 79 -10.39 -2.54 13.04
CA TYR A 79 -10.59 -3.03 11.68
C TYR A 79 -11.15 -4.47 11.66
N ASP A 80 -11.70 -4.88 10.51
CA ASP A 80 -12.31 -6.20 10.31
C ASP A 80 -11.36 -7.17 9.57
N GLY A 81 -10.31 -6.66 8.91
CA GLY A 81 -9.32 -7.47 8.20
C GLY A 81 -8.19 -6.63 7.64
N ILE A 82 -7.18 -7.31 7.13
CA ILE A 82 -5.98 -6.71 6.49
C ILE A 82 -5.78 -7.39 5.14
N LEU A 83 -5.46 -6.62 4.11
CA LEU A 83 -5.03 -7.08 2.80
C LEU A 83 -3.68 -6.44 2.48
N THR A 84 -2.68 -7.23 2.09
CA THR A 84 -1.32 -6.75 1.83
C THR A 84 -0.85 -7.09 0.42
N SER A 85 0.15 -6.34 -0.07
CA SER A 85 0.90 -6.73 -1.27
C SER A 85 1.65 -8.04 -1.05
N GLY A 86 2.09 -8.32 0.18
CA GLY A 86 2.72 -9.58 0.54
C GLY A 86 1.80 -10.78 0.34
N ASP A 87 0.51 -10.69 0.71
CA ASP A 87 -0.45 -11.76 0.46
C ASP A 87 -0.67 -12.00 -1.04
N ALA A 88 -0.70 -10.92 -1.83
CA ALA A 88 -0.78 -11.03 -3.29
C ALA A 88 0.48 -11.68 -3.89
N ALA A 89 1.67 -11.34 -3.36
CA ALA A 89 2.93 -11.96 -3.78
C ALA A 89 2.96 -13.46 -3.43
N ARG A 90 2.54 -13.83 -2.24
CA ARG A 90 2.45 -15.24 -1.82
C ARG A 90 1.53 -16.06 -2.75
N SER A 91 0.34 -15.51 -3.05
CA SER A 91 -0.59 -16.17 -3.99
C SER A 91 0.02 -16.36 -5.38
N LEU A 92 0.75 -15.35 -5.88
CA LEU A 92 1.45 -15.45 -7.17
C LEU A 92 2.59 -16.48 -7.13
N LEU A 93 3.34 -16.55 -6.04
CA LEU A 93 4.42 -17.54 -5.86
C LEU A 93 3.86 -18.97 -5.83
N GLU A 94 2.76 -19.20 -5.11
CA GLU A 94 2.08 -20.52 -5.05
C GLU A 94 1.59 -20.95 -6.45
N GLU A 95 0.96 -20.02 -7.20
CA GLU A 95 0.52 -20.29 -8.57
C GLU A 95 1.70 -20.64 -9.49
N ARG A 96 2.79 -19.89 -9.44
CA ARG A 96 3.97 -20.11 -10.27
C ARG A 96 4.73 -21.37 -9.88
N GLY A 97 4.84 -21.66 -8.58
CA GLY A 97 5.42 -22.90 -8.08
C GLY A 97 4.67 -24.12 -8.58
N ALA A 98 3.33 -24.09 -8.58
CA ALA A 98 2.49 -25.15 -9.14
C ALA A 98 2.71 -25.36 -10.65
N LEU A 99 3.21 -24.36 -11.39
CA LEU A 99 3.62 -24.44 -12.79
C LEU A 99 5.08 -24.90 -12.98
N GLY A 100 5.79 -25.17 -11.88
CA GLY A 100 7.21 -25.57 -11.90
C GLY A 100 8.18 -24.45 -12.22
N GLN A 101 7.78 -23.19 -12.05
CA GLN A 101 8.67 -22.02 -12.20
C GLN A 101 9.58 -21.88 -10.97
N THR A 102 10.76 -21.28 -11.20
CA THR A 102 11.77 -20.99 -10.19
C THR A 102 11.89 -19.50 -9.94
N CYS A 103 12.29 -19.12 -8.72
CA CYS A 103 12.30 -17.73 -8.26
C CYS A 103 13.68 -17.35 -7.70
N PHE A 104 14.15 -16.14 -8.01
CA PHE A 104 15.19 -15.47 -7.25
C PHE A 104 14.53 -14.43 -6.35
N HIS A 105 14.70 -14.55 -5.03
CA HIS A 105 14.21 -13.54 -4.08
C HIS A 105 15.30 -12.51 -3.77
N LEU A 106 14.97 -11.24 -3.95
CA LEU A 106 15.78 -10.11 -3.56
C LEU A 106 15.01 -9.26 -2.55
N GLY A 107 15.57 -9.11 -1.36
CA GLY A 107 15.00 -8.35 -0.26
C GLY A 107 15.76 -8.53 1.03
N PRO A 108 15.45 -7.74 2.06
CA PRO A 108 16.09 -7.82 3.37
C PRO A 108 15.62 -9.05 4.17
N ASP A 109 16.43 -9.49 5.12
CA ASP A 109 16.10 -10.63 6.00
C ASP A 109 14.77 -10.45 6.76
N LYS A 110 14.38 -9.21 7.03
CA LYS A 110 13.11 -8.87 7.69
C LYS A 110 11.86 -9.26 6.87
N ASP A 111 12.02 -9.57 5.58
CA ASP A 111 10.93 -10.00 4.69
C ASP A 111 10.92 -11.54 4.48
N ALA A 112 11.68 -12.31 5.26
CA ALA A 112 11.78 -13.76 5.11
C ALA A 112 10.44 -14.50 5.26
N ASP A 113 9.48 -13.96 5.99
CA ASP A 113 8.13 -14.50 6.15
C ASP A 113 7.28 -14.38 4.88
N LEU A 114 7.64 -13.49 3.95
CA LEU A 114 7.01 -13.39 2.64
C LEU A 114 7.12 -14.71 1.86
N ILE A 115 8.24 -15.38 1.96
CA ILE A 115 8.55 -16.60 1.18
C ILE A 115 8.45 -17.88 2.02
N ALA A 116 8.31 -17.76 3.33
CA ALA A 116 8.28 -18.91 4.23
C ALA A 116 7.09 -19.85 3.93
N GLY A 117 7.40 -21.16 3.76
CA GLY A 117 6.38 -22.19 3.58
C GLY A 117 5.70 -22.22 2.22
N ILE A 118 6.18 -21.47 1.23
CA ILE A 118 5.69 -21.51 -0.15
C ILE A 118 6.40 -22.64 -0.91
N ASP A 119 5.64 -23.44 -1.64
CA ASP A 119 6.15 -24.53 -2.47
C ASP A 119 6.59 -23.97 -3.85
N ILE A 120 7.76 -23.33 -3.86
CA ILE A 120 8.45 -22.84 -5.06
C ILE A 120 9.96 -23.02 -4.87
N GLU A 121 10.68 -23.39 -5.92
CA GLU A 121 12.14 -23.50 -5.88
C GLU A 121 12.77 -22.10 -5.94
N PHE A 122 13.59 -21.77 -4.94
CA PHE A 122 14.44 -20.58 -4.93
C PHE A 122 15.84 -20.93 -5.40
N CYS A 123 16.38 -20.17 -6.37
CA CYS A 123 17.68 -20.42 -6.96
C CYS A 123 18.41 -19.11 -7.30
N ASP A 124 19.65 -19.25 -7.82
CA ASP A 124 20.43 -18.11 -8.28
C ASP A 124 19.71 -17.35 -9.41
N MET A 125 19.91 -16.04 -9.47
CA MET A 125 19.21 -15.15 -10.39
C MET A 125 19.33 -15.58 -11.87
N GLU A 126 20.48 -16.13 -12.26
CA GLU A 126 20.73 -16.61 -13.63
C GLU A 126 19.80 -17.77 -14.00
N ALA A 127 19.56 -18.68 -13.07
CA ALA A 127 18.73 -19.87 -13.26
C ALA A 127 17.23 -19.59 -13.07
N ALA A 128 16.87 -18.58 -12.29
CA ALA A 128 15.47 -18.26 -11.98
C ALA A 128 14.67 -17.83 -13.21
N ASP A 129 13.40 -18.20 -13.26
CA ASP A 129 12.45 -17.74 -14.28
C ASP A 129 12.07 -16.27 -14.07
N PHE A 130 11.99 -15.83 -12.83
CA PHE A 130 11.64 -14.44 -12.48
C PHE A 130 12.31 -14.00 -11.16
N ILE A 131 12.27 -12.69 -10.91
CA ILE A 131 12.77 -12.06 -9.68
C ILE A 131 11.57 -11.62 -8.83
N LEU A 132 11.51 -12.06 -7.57
CA LEU A 132 10.67 -11.46 -6.55
C LEU A 132 11.46 -10.37 -5.83
N PHE A 133 11.02 -9.13 -5.90
CA PHE A 133 11.67 -8.00 -5.25
C PHE A 133 10.79 -7.44 -4.14
N SER A 134 11.13 -7.70 -2.88
CA SER A 134 10.37 -7.27 -1.71
C SER A 134 10.88 -5.96 -1.12
N GLY A 135 12.18 -5.70 -1.15
CA GLY A 135 12.79 -4.51 -0.56
C GLY A 135 14.27 -4.37 -0.87
N LEU A 136 14.84 -3.22 -0.57
CA LEU A 136 16.28 -3.01 -0.60
C LEU A 136 16.94 -3.86 0.50
N TYR A 137 18.20 -4.26 0.31
CA TYR A 137 18.92 -5.04 1.33
C TYR A 137 19.09 -4.25 2.63
N ASP A 138 19.50 -2.98 2.52
CA ASP A 138 19.59 -2.04 3.62
C ASP A 138 18.89 -0.73 3.24
N ASP A 139 17.59 -0.66 3.53
CA ASP A 139 16.75 0.51 3.23
C ASP A 139 17.12 1.77 4.02
N SER A 140 18.01 1.65 5.01
CA SER A 140 18.49 2.79 5.79
C SER A 140 19.54 3.64 5.07
N VAL A 141 20.23 3.08 4.05
CA VAL A 141 21.35 3.70 3.35
C VAL A 141 21.30 3.56 1.83
N GLU A 142 20.66 2.50 1.31
CA GLU A 142 20.62 2.23 -0.13
C GLU A 142 19.61 3.13 -0.85
N THR A 143 19.91 3.38 -2.12
CA THR A 143 19.12 4.15 -3.05
C THR A 143 18.91 3.38 -4.35
N PRO A 144 18.00 3.77 -5.25
CA PRO A 144 17.89 3.14 -6.56
C PRO A 144 19.18 3.15 -7.39
N ASP A 145 20.08 4.11 -7.12
CA ASP A 145 21.37 4.21 -7.83
C ASP A 145 22.31 3.04 -7.54
N ASP A 146 22.22 2.44 -6.37
CA ASP A 146 23.02 1.29 -5.96
C ASP A 146 22.65 0.02 -6.75
N TYR A 147 21.45 -0.01 -7.34
CA TYR A 147 20.93 -1.13 -8.12
C TYR A 147 21.20 -1.05 -9.62
N LYS A 148 21.92 -0.01 -10.13
CA LYS A 148 22.19 0.18 -11.57
C LYS A 148 22.84 -1.03 -12.23
N HIS A 149 23.82 -1.67 -11.58
CA HIS A 149 24.47 -2.86 -12.10
C HIS A 149 23.55 -4.08 -12.10
N ALA A 150 22.74 -4.24 -11.05
CA ALA A 150 21.76 -5.31 -10.95
C ALA A 150 20.69 -5.16 -12.05
N ILE A 151 20.16 -3.94 -12.22
CA ILE A 151 19.17 -3.60 -13.26
C ILE A 151 19.72 -3.94 -14.66
N ALA A 152 20.96 -3.53 -14.97
CA ALA A 152 21.57 -3.85 -16.27
C ALA A 152 21.69 -5.37 -16.50
N LYS A 153 21.99 -6.14 -15.44
CA LYS A 153 22.06 -7.60 -15.49
C LYS A 153 20.66 -8.21 -15.68
N TRP A 154 19.65 -7.74 -14.96
CA TRP A 154 18.26 -8.22 -15.10
C TRP A 154 17.72 -7.99 -16.50
N LEU A 155 18.00 -6.80 -17.09
CA LEU A 155 17.63 -6.47 -18.47
C LEU A 155 18.34 -7.41 -19.48
N ALA A 156 19.64 -7.63 -19.31
CA ALA A 156 20.42 -8.50 -20.20
C ALA A 156 19.93 -9.96 -20.16
N LEU A 157 19.39 -10.40 -19.03
CA LEU A 157 18.83 -11.74 -18.85
C LEU A 157 17.32 -11.81 -19.21
N GLY A 158 16.70 -10.69 -19.55
CA GLY A 158 15.27 -10.64 -19.87
C GLY A 158 14.35 -11.06 -18.71
N LYS A 159 14.75 -10.79 -17.46
CA LYS A 159 14.02 -11.26 -16.29
C LYS A 159 12.74 -10.44 -16.07
N GLN A 160 11.63 -11.10 -15.79
CA GLN A 160 10.43 -10.45 -15.26
C GLN A 160 10.65 -10.15 -13.77
N LEU A 161 10.32 -8.92 -13.33
CA LEU A 161 10.40 -8.50 -11.95
C LEU A 161 8.98 -8.47 -11.34
N VAL A 162 8.79 -9.19 -10.23
CA VAL A 162 7.59 -9.09 -9.39
C VAL A 162 7.90 -8.14 -8.24
N CYS A 163 7.32 -6.95 -8.25
CA CYS A 163 7.48 -5.96 -7.20
C CYS A 163 6.43 -6.17 -6.11
N ALA A 164 6.85 -6.66 -4.96
CA ALA A 164 5.98 -6.96 -3.83
C ALA A 164 5.67 -5.75 -2.94
N ASN A 165 6.35 -4.61 -3.13
CA ASN A 165 6.05 -3.34 -2.49
C ASN A 165 6.15 -2.21 -3.51
N PRO A 166 5.03 -1.73 -4.07
CA PRO A 166 5.03 -0.69 -5.10
C PRO A 166 5.28 0.73 -4.58
N ASP A 167 5.36 0.94 -3.27
CA ASP A 167 5.74 2.24 -2.71
C ASP A 167 7.15 2.61 -3.14
N ARG A 168 7.36 3.88 -3.47
CA ARG A 168 8.68 4.40 -3.80
C ARG A 168 9.42 4.87 -2.57
N LEU A 169 8.70 5.49 -1.66
CA LEU A 169 9.19 6.09 -0.42
C LEU A 169 8.21 5.78 0.70
N VAL A 170 8.74 5.63 1.90
CA VAL A 170 7.94 5.50 3.12
C VAL A 170 8.60 6.31 4.24
N GLN A 171 7.77 6.87 5.14
CA GLN A 171 8.25 7.54 6.33
C GLN A 171 8.47 6.52 7.46
N VAL A 172 9.66 6.53 8.07
CA VAL A 172 9.99 5.75 9.27
C VAL A 172 10.50 6.70 10.33
N GLY A 173 9.69 6.96 11.35
CA GLY A 173 9.96 8.03 12.31
C GLY A 173 10.08 9.38 11.61
N ASP A 174 11.21 10.05 11.77
CA ASP A 174 11.51 11.34 11.12
C ASP A 174 12.23 11.21 9.77
N LYS A 175 12.49 9.96 9.30
CA LYS A 175 13.22 9.71 8.06
C LYS A 175 12.27 9.28 6.94
N VAL A 176 12.65 9.60 5.70
CA VAL A 176 12.03 9.05 4.49
C VAL A 176 13.04 8.13 3.83
N ILE A 177 12.64 6.88 3.57
CA ILE A 177 13.49 5.84 3.01
C ILE A 177 12.91 5.29 1.70
N TYR A 178 13.76 4.70 0.86
CA TYR A 178 13.34 4.07 -0.39
C TYR A 178 12.74 2.69 -0.15
N CYS A 179 11.74 2.36 -0.99
CA CYS A 179 11.15 1.02 -1.08
C CYS A 179 11.48 0.36 -2.43
N SER A 180 11.16 -0.92 -2.58
CA SER A 180 11.41 -1.67 -3.82
C SER A 180 10.76 -1.05 -5.06
N GLY A 181 9.62 -0.39 -4.92
CA GLY A 181 8.95 0.31 -6.01
C GLY A 181 9.81 1.38 -6.68
N ALA A 182 10.71 2.04 -5.94
CA ALA A 182 11.61 3.03 -6.53
C ALA A 182 12.62 2.40 -7.49
N VAL A 183 13.15 1.22 -7.17
CA VAL A 183 14.08 0.47 -8.03
C VAL A 183 13.33 -0.21 -9.19
N ALA A 184 12.16 -0.78 -8.92
CA ALA A 184 11.31 -1.41 -9.92
C ALA A 184 10.87 -0.40 -11.02
N GLU A 185 10.60 0.85 -10.65
CA GLU A 185 10.31 1.93 -11.60
C GLU A 185 11.51 2.23 -12.52
N VAL A 186 12.72 2.26 -11.97
CA VAL A 186 13.94 2.44 -12.80
C VAL A 186 14.11 1.27 -13.76
N TYR A 187 13.85 0.03 -13.31
CA TYR A 187 13.89 -1.16 -14.15
C TYR A 187 12.86 -1.09 -15.29
N GLU A 188 11.60 -0.75 -14.99
CA GLU A 188 10.53 -0.61 -15.99
C GLU A 188 10.84 0.49 -17.01
N ASN A 189 11.27 1.68 -16.54
CA ASN A 189 11.67 2.80 -17.42
C ASN A 189 12.88 2.48 -18.30
N SER A 190 13.68 1.48 -17.93
CA SER A 190 14.80 0.97 -18.71
C SER A 190 14.40 -0.14 -19.68
N GLY A 191 13.10 -0.46 -19.79
CA GLY A 191 12.54 -1.46 -20.71
C GLY A 191 12.36 -2.86 -20.10
N GLY A 192 12.49 -3.00 -18.78
CA GLY A 192 12.21 -4.25 -18.06
C GLY A 192 10.71 -4.48 -17.86
N GLU A 193 10.31 -5.74 -17.76
CA GLU A 193 8.93 -6.13 -17.46
C GLU A 193 8.71 -6.21 -15.95
N VAL A 194 7.72 -5.48 -15.42
CA VAL A 194 7.38 -5.47 -14.00
C VAL A 194 5.93 -5.89 -13.76
N ILE A 195 5.74 -6.86 -12.89
CA ILE A 195 4.44 -7.15 -12.28
C ILE A 195 4.36 -6.40 -10.95
N TRP A 196 3.46 -5.45 -10.89
CA TRP A 196 3.23 -4.63 -9.72
C TRP A 196 2.13 -5.21 -8.84
N LEU A 197 2.41 -5.42 -7.55
CA LEU A 197 1.44 -5.91 -6.57
C LEU A 197 1.11 -4.81 -5.56
N GLY A 198 -0.19 -4.60 -5.32
CA GLY A 198 -0.66 -3.57 -4.37
C GLY A 198 -1.20 -2.31 -5.04
N LYS A 199 -1.27 -1.22 -4.26
CA LYS A 199 -1.73 0.10 -4.70
C LYS A 199 -0.69 0.78 -5.61
N PRO A 200 -1.07 1.48 -6.70
CA PRO A 200 -2.43 1.86 -7.11
C PRO A 200 -3.12 0.89 -8.09
N TYR A 201 -2.66 -0.33 -8.22
CA TYR A 201 -3.08 -1.24 -9.28
C TYR A 201 -4.49 -1.79 -9.04
N PRO A 202 -5.35 -1.90 -10.09
CA PRO A 202 -6.79 -2.19 -9.94
C PRO A 202 -7.09 -3.53 -9.25
N ALA A 203 -6.24 -4.55 -9.43
CA ALA A 203 -6.46 -5.88 -8.89
C ALA A 203 -6.62 -5.89 -7.35
N VAL A 204 -5.83 -5.09 -6.63
CA VAL A 204 -5.91 -5.04 -5.17
C VAL A 204 -7.20 -4.40 -4.69
N TYR A 205 -7.71 -3.37 -5.40
CA TYR A 205 -8.99 -2.73 -5.07
C TYR A 205 -10.18 -3.63 -5.38
N GLN A 206 -10.16 -4.38 -6.49
CA GLN A 206 -11.18 -5.39 -6.81
C GLN A 206 -11.22 -6.47 -5.72
N ARG A 207 -10.05 -6.92 -5.27
CA ARG A 207 -9.96 -7.88 -4.16
C ARG A 207 -10.50 -7.29 -2.85
N ALA A 208 -10.15 -6.05 -2.52
CA ALA A 208 -10.65 -5.35 -1.34
C ALA A 208 -12.17 -5.21 -1.36
N GLN A 209 -12.76 -4.79 -2.48
CA GLN A 209 -14.22 -4.69 -2.63
C GLN A 209 -14.91 -6.06 -2.48
N SER A 210 -14.32 -7.14 -3.02
CA SER A 210 -14.86 -8.50 -2.86
C SER A 210 -14.85 -8.96 -1.40
N ILE A 211 -13.78 -8.66 -0.66
CA ILE A 211 -13.66 -8.97 0.78
C ILE A 211 -14.72 -8.17 1.57
N LEU A 212 -14.85 -6.88 1.30
CA LEU A 212 -15.84 -6.03 1.97
C LEU A 212 -17.28 -6.46 1.67
N ALA A 213 -17.58 -6.87 0.44
CA ALA A 213 -18.89 -7.43 0.08
C ALA A 213 -19.23 -8.68 0.92
N GLN A 214 -18.27 -9.58 1.10
CA GLN A 214 -18.42 -10.75 1.97
C GLN A 214 -18.65 -10.36 3.44
N MET A 215 -17.88 -9.38 3.96
CA MET A 215 -18.01 -8.89 5.34
C MET A 215 -19.35 -8.22 5.60
N LEU A 216 -19.91 -7.53 4.60
CA LEU A 216 -21.20 -6.85 4.66
C LEU A 216 -22.38 -7.80 4.38
N GLY A 217 -22.13 -8.96 3.76
CA GLY A 217 -23.17 -9.88 3.30
C GLY A 217 -24.01 -9.31 2.15
N VAL A 218 -23.37 -8.57 1.24
CA VAL A 218 -23.99 -7.91 0.08
C VAL A 218 -23.24 -8.27 -1.21
N ASP A 219 -23.80 -7.92 -2.36
CA ASP A 219 -23.08 -8.01 -3.63
C ASP A 219 -22.08 -6.85 -3.78
N THR A 220 -21.00 -7.06 -4.55
CA THR A 220 -19.93 -6.07 -4.72
C THR A 220 -20.43 -4.68 -5.17
N PRO A 221 -21.41 -4.52 -6.07
CA PRO A 221 -21.94 -3.22 -6.45
C PRO A 221 -22.61 -2.43 -5.31
N ASP A 222 -23.04 -3.10 -4.23
CA ASP A 222 -23.68 -2.48 -3.07
C ASP A 222 -22.67 -2.02 -2.00
N VAL A 223 -21.39 -2.29 -2.22
CA VAL A 223 -20.29 -1.78 -1.37
C VAL A 223 -20.06 -0.31 -1.70
N ARG A 224 -20.44 0.57 -0.78
CA ARG A 224 -20.12 2.00 -0.85
C ARG A 224 -18.87 2.26 -0.03
N ALA A 225 -17.71 1.99 -0.65
CA ALA A 225 -16.41 2.15 -0.01
C ALA A 225 -15.91 3.59 -0.07
N LEU A 226 -15.22 4.03 0.99
CA LEU A 226 -14.36 5.20 1.02
C LEU A 226 -12.92 4.71 1.14
N ALA A 227 -12.04 5.13 0.25
CA ALA A 227 -10.60 4.91 0.38
C ALA A 227 -10.00 6.01 1.28
N ILE A 228 -9.17 5.64 2.24
CA ILE A 228 -8.45 6.57 3.13
C ILE A 228 -6.97 6.29 2.97
N GLY A 229 -6.18 7.32 2.63
CA GLY A 229 -4.75 7.17 2.42
C GLY A 229 -4.00 8.50 2.38
N ASP A 230 -2.68 8.43 2.49
CA ASP A 230 -1.77 9.58 2.43
C ASP A 230 -0.88 9.61 1.17
N GLY A 231 -1.00 8.56 0.33
CA GLY A 231 -0.19 8.37 -0.86
C GLY A 231 -0.77 9.05 -2.11
N PRO A 232 -0.21 10.19 -2.58
CA PRO A 232 -0.67 10.82 -3.82
C PRO A 232 -0.33 10.01 -5.07
N LYS A 233 0.60 9.05 -4.98
CA LYS A 233 1.00 8.13 -6.08
C LYS A 233 0.39 6.74 -5.97
N THR A 234 -0.18 6.38 -4.83
CA THR A 234 -0.68 5.04 -4.53
C THR A 234 -2.17 5.04 -4.22
N ASP A 235 -2.57 5.61 -3.08
CA ASP A 235 -3.95 5.58 -2.60
C ASP A 235 -4.89 6.37 -3.50
N MET A 236 -4.52 7.60 -3.84
CA MET A 236 -5.40 8.49 -4.60
C MET A 236 -5.63 8.01 -6.03
N PRO A 237 -4.60 7.69 -6.85
CA PRO A 237 -4.83 7.15 -8.18
C PRO A 237 -5.46 5.75 -8.14
N GLY A 238 -5.17 4.93 -7.14
CA GLY A 238 -5.78 3.61 -6.97
C GLY A 238 -7.27 3.70 -6.71
N ALA A 239 -7.70 4.57 -5.81
CA ALA A 239 -9.12 4.84 -5.54
C ALA A 239 -9.82 5.40 -6.78
N ALA A 240 -9.22 6.37 -7.47
CA ALA A 240 -9.78 6.96 -8.69
C ALA A 240 -9.96 5.91 -9.80
N ASN A 241 -8.97 5.05 -10.03
CA ASN A 241 -9.03 3.97 -11.03
C ASN A 241 -10.08 2.90 -10.67
N ALA A 242 -10.36 2.72 -9.39
CA ALA A 242 -11.38 1.81 -8.89
C ALA A 242 -12.79 2.43 -8.83
N GLY A 243 -12.93 3.73 -9.13
CA GLY A 243 -14.20 4.45 -9.03
C GLY A 243 -14.67 4.64 -7.58
N ILE A 244 -13.73 4.71 -6.64
CA ILE A 244 -13.98 4.86 -5.19
C ILE A 244 -13.61 6.29 -4.78
N ASP A 245 -14.49 6.95 -4.03
CA ASP A 245 -14.16 8.24 -3.41
C ASP A 245 -13.01 8.11 -2.42
N ALA A 246 -12.13 9.13 -2.39
CA ALA A 246 -10.97 9.11 -1.51
C ALA A 246 -11.00 10.25 -0.47
N LEU A 247 -10.60 9.92 0.75
CA LEU A 247 -10.21 10.83 1.82
C LEU A 247 -8.68 10.88 1.89
N PHE A 248 -8.11 12.00 1.49
CA PHE A 248 -6.66 12.21 1.51
C PHE A 248 -6.19 12.69 2.89
N ILE A 249 -5.25 11.97 3.50
CA ILE A 249 -4.63 12.32 4.78
C ILE A 249 -3.38 13.16 4.51
N THR A 250 -3.46 14.46 4.78
CA THR A 250 -2.39 15.41 4.41
C THR A 250 -1.22 15.42 5.38
N GLY A 251 -1.39 14.89 6.60
CA GLY A 251 -0.35 14.82 7.63
C GLY A 251 0.60 13.63 7.52
N GLY A 252 0.38 12.71 6.55
CA GLY A 252 1.24 11.56 6.31
C GLY A 252 2.52 11.90 5.53
N LEU A 253 2.90 11.05 4.55
CA LEU A 253 4.16 11.18 3.80
C LEU A 253 4.39 12.57 3.19
N ALA A 254 3.39 13.13 2.53
CA ALA A 254 3.52 14.44 1.89
C ALA A 254 3.73 15.57 2.92
N GLY A 255 3.08 15.48 4.08
CA GLY A 255 3.29 16.38 5.22
C GLY A 255 4.68 16.24 5.82
N ALA A 256 5.17 15.01 5.98
CA ALA A 256 6.53 14.72 6.45
C ALA A 256 7.62 15.28 5.51
N MET A 257 7.32 15.36 4.20
CA MET A 257 8.19 16.00 3.20
C MET A 257 8.08 17.53 3.19
N GLY A 258 7.37 18.15 4.15
CA GLY A 258 7.25 19.60 4.29
C GLY A 258 6.37 20.28 3.24
N ARG A 259 5.46 19.55 2.58
CA ARG A 259 4.52 20.16 1.62
C ARG A 259 3.42 20.92 2.36
N ALA A 260 3.18 22.17 1.95
CA ALA A 260 2.05 22.95 2.43
C ALA A 260 0.73 22.38 1.85
N MET A 261 -0.20 21.96 2.71
CA MET A 261 -1.51 21.37 2.37
C MET A 261 -2.56 21.77 3.40
N GLU A 262 -2.70 23.07 3.63
CA GLU A 262 -3.64 23.63 4.60
C GLU A 262 -4.96 24.07 3.95
N THR A 263 -4.91 24.40 2.65
CA THR A 263 -6.09 24.84 1.90
C THR A 263 -6.49 23.80 0.84
N PRO A 264 -7.78 23.77 0.44
CA PRO A 264 -8.23 22.88 -0.65
C PRO A 264 -7.44 23.07 -1.95
N GLU A 265 -7.03 24.30 -2.26
CA GLU A 265 -6.29 24.68 -3.46
C GLU A 265 -4.85 24.12 -3.43
N GLU A 266 -4.17 24.20 -2.29
CA GLU A 266 -2.84 23.64 -2.09
C GLU A 266 -2.86 22.10 -2.21
N ILE A 267 -3.87 21.46 -1.60
CA ILE A 267 -4.07 20.01 -1.71
C ILE A 267 -4.32 19.62 -3.18
N ALA A 268 -5.24 20.32 -3.85
CA ALA A 268 -5.55 20.06 -5.25
C ALA A 268 -4.31 20.21 -6.15
N LYS A 269 -3.43 21.18 -5.87
CA LYS A 269 -2.19 21.37 -6.61
C LYS A 269 -1.24 20.17 -6.43
N VAL A 270 -1.05 19.71 -5.20
CA VAL A 270 -0.21 18.53 -4.90
C VAL A 270 -0.73 17.28 -5.61
N LEU A 271 -2.05 17.04 -5.56
CA LEU A 271 -2.65 15.89 -6.22
C LEU A 271 -2.61 16.00 -7.75
N ALA A 272 -2.73 17.20 -8.29
CA ALA A 272 -2.65 17.43 -9.73
C ALA A 272 -1.26 17.16 -10.32
N GLU A 273 -0.19 17.31 -9.56
CA GLU A 273 1.17 16.94 -9.97
C GLU A 273 1.27 15.44 -10.30
N GLU A 274 0.45 14.62 -9.65
CA GLU A 274 0.38 13.17 -9.86
C GLU A 274 -0.85 12.74 -10.71
N ASN A 275 -1.47 13.70 -11.40
CA ASN A 275 -2.67 13.49 -12.25
C ASN A 275 -3.83 12.79 -11.50
N THR A 276 -3.98 13.05 -10.22
CA THR A 276 -5.01 12.45 -9.36
C THR A 276 -5.80 13.49 -8.58
N TYR A 277 -6.80 13.06 -7.85
CA TYR A 277 -7.65 13.90 -7.01
C TYR A 277 -8.16 13.14 -5.79
N ALA A 278 -8.72 13.85 -4.84
CA ALA A 278 -9.48 13.30 -3.72
C ALA A 278 -10.82 14.03 -3.58
N ALA A 279 -11.84 13.33 -3.14
CA ALA A 279 -13.15 13.93 -2.84
C ALA A 279 -13.09 14.73 -1.52
N PHE A 280 -12.35 14.21 -0.56
CA PHE A 280 -12.22 14.76 0.78
C PHE A 280 -10.75 14.84 1.21
N ALA A 281 -10.48 15.71 2.19
CA ALA A 281 -9.17 15.79 2.83
C ALA A 281 -9.32 16.02 4.34
N GLN A 282 -8.38 15.46 5.09
CA GLN A 282 -8.24 15.64 6.54
C GLN A 282 -6.75 15.61 6.89
N ARG A 283 -6.32 16.37 7.92
CA ARG A 283 -4.90 16.40 8.27
C ARG A 283 -4.45 15.07 8.88
N HIS A 284 -5.16 14.59 9.88
CA HIS A 284 -5.00 13.28 10.51
C HIS A 284 -6.37 12.65 10.63
N LEU A 285 -6.42 11.32 10.50
CA LEU A 285 -7.69 10.61 10.62
C LEU A 285 -8.27 10.81 12.02
N ALA A 286 -9.49 11.29 12.10
CA ALA A 286 -10.24 11.57 13.33
C ALA A 286 -11.73 11.37 13.11
N TRP A 287 -12.42 10.97 14.20
CA TRP A 287 -13.87 10.77 14.22
C TRP A 287 -14.61 12.00 14.72
#